data_56e34dede05fbbc43cf0a3877af750a3
#
_entry.id   56e34dede05fbbc43cf0a3877af750a3
#
_cell.length_a   1.000
_cell.length_b   1.000
_cell.length_c   1.000
_cell.angle_alpha   90.00
_cell.angle_beta   90.00
_cell.angle_gamma   90.00
#
_symmetry.space_group_name_H-M   'P 1'
#
loop_
_entity.id
_entity.type
_entity.pdbx_description
1 polymer ?
#
loop_
_entity_poly.entity_id
_entity_poly.type
_entity_poly.pdbx_seq_one_letter_code
_entity_poly.pdbx_strand_id
1 'polypeptide(L)'
;KRYRVTVTAPGGHSFHAFGQKGAIETAAEIIHEIYRIKPCEGTQTTYNVGMIEGGTSVNTIAQKCTFLAEVRSDDAQALQKIDEQLCNIFNSFNNAEGFAKVQISYELTGFRPTGNGVPEAAQKALADTAAEVICRYTGREPVRRSGSTDCNIPLSMGIPAVSFGGYRGGGAHTRQEWVDAGSFEEGYNIILAFIGKYFIWKD
;
A
#
# COMPACT_ATOMS: atom_id res chain seq x y z
N LYS A 1 -4.54 -0.17 -2.05
CA LYS A 1 -4.76 -0.39 -3.49
C LYS A 1 -3.54 0.05 -4.27
N ARG A 2 -3.25 -0.64 -5.38
CA ARG A 2 -2.13 -0.34 -6.27
C ARG A 2 -2.62 -0.22 -7.69
N TYR A 3 -2.13 0.78 -8.39
CA TYR A 3 -2.51 1.08 -9.77
C TYR A 3 -1.29 1.10 -10.67
N ARG A 4 -1.45 0.55 -11.88
CA ARG A 4 -0.61 0.85 -13.02
C ARG A 4 -1.34 1.86 -13.88
N VAL A 5 -0.72 3.01 -14.11
CA VAL A 5 -1.26 4.09 -14.94
C VAL A 5 -0.40 4.22 -16.18
N THR A 6 -1.02 4.14 -17.35
CA THR A 6 -0.35 4.28 -18.64
C THR A 6 -0.90 5.50 -19.35
N VAL A 7 0.01 6.39 -19.73
CA VAL A 7 -0.27 7.56 -20.53
C VAL A 7 0.24 7.31 -21.94
N THR A 8 -0.59 7.52 -22.95
CA THR A 8 -0.19 7.45 -24.36
C THR A 8 -0.48 8.78 -25.06
N ALA A 9 0.39 9.14 -25.98
CA ALA A 9 0.33 10.41 -26.74
C ALA A 9 0.80 10.16 -28.18
N PRO A 10 0.49 11.06 -29.14
CA PRO A 10 0.91 10.89 -30.54
C PRO A 10 2.44 10.81 -30.73
N GLY A 11 3.21 11.50 -29.87
CA GLY A 11 4.64 11.63 -30.03
C GLY A 11 5.04 12.61 -31.14
N GLY A 12 6.33 12.74 -31.36
CA GLY A 12 6.86 13.62 -32.41
C GLY A 12 8.31 14.05 -32.17
N HIS A 13 8.87 14.78 -33.12
CA HIS A 13 10.19 15.38 -32.95
C HIS A 13 10.06 16.64 -32.09
N SER A 14 10.84 16.73 -31.00
CA SER A 14 10.69 17.80 -30.00
C SER A 14 10.80 19.22 -30.56
N PHE A 15 11.61 19.43 -31.61
CA PHE A 15 11.74 20.74 -32.26
C PHE A 15 10.57 21.04 -33.21
N HIS A 16 10.17 20.09 -34.06
CA HIS A 16 9.15 20.33 -35.09
C HIS A 16 7.71 20.27 -34.56
N ALA A 17 7.47 19.52 -33.52
CA ALA A 17 6.18 19.38 -32.87
C ALA A 17 6.15 20.05 -31.48
N PHE A 18 6.92 21.12 -31.31
CA PHE A 18 6.96 21.87 -30.05
C PHE A 18 5.56 22.35 -29.64
N GLY A 19 5.23 22.18 -28.35
CA GLY A 19 3.88 22.50 -27.80
C GLY A 19 2.88 21.35 -27.86
N GLN A 20 3.20 20.21 -28.51
CA GLN A 20 2.36 19.03 -28.45
C GLN A 20 2.58 18.32 -27.11
N LYS A 21 1.47 17.98 -26.41
CA LYS A 21 1.51 17.25 -25.15
C LYS A 21 2.11 15.86 -25.36
N GLY A 22 3.09 15.52 -24.51
CA GLY A 22 3.77 14.24 -24.49
C GLY A 22 3.34 13.39 -23.29
N ALA A 23 3.58 12.08 -23.40
CA ALA A 23 3.17 11.15 -22.34
C ALA A 23 3.95 11.37 -21.03
N ILE A 24 5.24 11.72 -21.08
CA ILE A 24 6.03 12.01 -19.86
C ILE A 24 5.56 13.31 -19.20
N GLU A 25 5.34 14.37 -19.98
CA GLU A 25 4.82 15.64 -19.48
C GLU A 25 3.48 15.44 -18.78
N THR A 26 2.54 14.76 -19.43
CA THR A 26 1.23 14.45 -18.85
C THR A 26 1.33 13.59 -17.59
N ALA A 27 2.18 12.57 -17.60
CA ALA A 27 2.41 11.74 -16.40
C ALA A 27 2.95 12.58 -15.24
N ALA A 28 3.86 13.52 -15.50
CA ALA A 28 4.38 14.42 -14.48
C ALA A 28 3.31 15.34 -13.89
N GLU A 29 2.40 15.87 -14.72
CA GLU A 29 1.27 16.68 -14.27
C GLU A 29 0.30 15.85 -13.40
N ILE A 30 -0.04 14.62 -13.82
CA ILE A 30 -0.88 13.72 -13.04
C ILE A 30 -0.22 13.42 -11.68
N ILE A 31 1.07 13.09 -11.66
CA ILE A 31 1.82 12.82 -10.45
C ILE A 31 1.84 14.07 -9.54
N HIS A 32 2.02 15.24 -10.10
CA HIS A 32 1.94 16.49 -9.34
C HIS A 32 0.58 16.65 -8.64
N GLU A 33 -0.53 16.41 -9.35
CA GLU A 33 -1.86 16.48 -8.74
C GLU A 33 -2.08 15.41 -7.67
N ILE A 34 -1.54 14.18 -7.84
CA ILE A 34 -1.57 13.14 -6.80
C ILE A 34 -0.92 13.66 -5.51
N TYR A 35 0.25 14.29 -5.60
CA TYR A 35 0.97 14.81 -4.43
C TYR A 35 0.35 16.06 -3.79
N ARG A 36 -0.73 16.60 -4.38
CA ARG A 36 -1.56 17.66 -3.79
C ARG A 36 -2.75 17.14 -2.99
N ILE A 37 -3.04 15.84 -3.06
CA ILE A 37 -4.10 15.23 -2.26
C ILE A 37 -3.79 15.43 -0.78
N LYS A 38 -4.78 15.91 -0.02
CA LYS A 38 -4.67 16.00 1.45
C LYS A 38 -5.25 14.72 2.06
N PRO A 39 -4.44 13.91 2.77
CA PRO A 39 -4.92 12.73 3.47
C PRO A 39 -6.00 13.07 4.50
N CYS A 40 -6.85 12.09 4.81
CA CYS A 40 -7.87 12.25 5.84
C CYS A 40 -7.22 12.42 7.21
N GLU A 41 -7.65 13.42 7.97
CA GLU A 41 -7.21 13.65 9.35
C GLU A 41 -7.71 12.50 10.26
N GLY A 42 -6.94 12.19 11.28
CA GLY A 42 -7.28 11.15 12.27
C GLY A 42 -7.06 9.70 11.80
N THR A 43 -6.57 9.50 10.57
CA THR A 43 -6.26 8.18 10.02
C THR A 43 -4.81 8.13 9.50
N GLN A 44 -4.21 6.94 9.49
CA GLN A 44 -2.93 6.73 8.82
C GLN A 44 -3.17 6.46 7.33
N THR A 45 -3.48 7.52 6.58
CA THR A 45 -3.74 7.45 5.14
C THR A 45 -2.54 7.99 4.37
N THR A 46 -2.03 7.21 3.42
CA THR A 46 -0.83 7.54 2.64
C THR A 46 -1.02 7.19 1.17
N TYR A 47 -0.22 7.82 0.32
CA TYR A 47 -0.10 7.49 -1.09
C TYR A 47 1.36 7.64 -1.54
N ASN A 48 1.71 6.98 -2.64
CA ASN A 48 3.04 7.06 -3.21
C ASN A 48 3.02 6.73 -4.71
N VAL A 49 3.90 7.36 -5.46
CA VAL A 49 4.28 6.95 -6.81
C VAL A 49 5.72 6.45 -6.74
N GLY A 50 5.87 5.13 -6.78
CA GLY A 50 7.16 4.48 -6.51
C GLY A 50 7.98 4.13 -7.76
N MET A 51 7.36 4.13 -8.94
CA MET A 51 8.02 3.82 -10.21
C MET A 51 7.45 4.68 -11.33
N ILE A 52 8.30 5.12 -12.25
CA ILE A 52 7.92 5.76 -13.49
C ILE A 52 8.91 5.35 -14.58
N GLU A 53 8.40 5.06 -15.78
CA GLU A 53 9.19 4.73 -16.95
C GLU A 53 8.54 5.27 -18.22
N GLY A 54 9.33 5.69 -19.21
CA GLY A 54 8.78 6.19 -20.47
C GLY A 54 9.79 6.88 -21.35
N GLY A 55 9.35 7.19 -22.58
CA GLY A 55 10.18 7.82 -23.59
C GLY A 55 11.16 6.87 -24.30
N THR A 56 11.83 7.38 -25.31
CA THR A 56 12.78 6.62 -26.14
C THR A 56 14.08 7.39 -26.41
N SER A 57 14.01 8.71 -26.50
CA SER A 57 15.17 9.58 -26.81
C SER A 57 14.89 11.00 -26.34
N VAL A 58 15.95 11.75 -26.04
CA VAL A 58 15.87 13.13 -25.55
C VAL A 58 15.23 14.10 -26.54
N ASN A 59 15.34 13.84 -27.85
CA ASN A 59 14.79 14.69 -28.92
C ASN A 59 13.40 14.22 -29.44
N THR A 60 12.73 13.33 -28.71
CA THR A 60 11.36 12.88 -29.02
C THR A 60 10.37 13.31 -27.97
N ILE A 61 9.17 13.72 -28.41
CA ILE A 61 8.01 13.83 -27.53
C ILE A 61 7.55 12.40 -27.20
N ALA A 62 7.55 12.03 -25.93
CA ALA A 62 7.29 10.66 -25.51
C ALA A 62 5.88 10.20 -25.90
N GLN A 63 5.79 9.03 -26.53
CA GLN A 63 4.51 8.43 -26.92
C GLN A 63 3.88 7.60 -25.81
N LYS A 64 4.69 7.12 -24.85
CA LYS A 64 4.21 6.32 -23.74
C LYS A 64 5.00 6.64 -22.47
N CYS A 65 4.26 6.71 -21.36
CA CYS A 65 4.82 6.74 -20.02
C CYS A 65 3.93 5.89 -19.10
N THR A 66 4.55 5.09 -18.24
CA THR A 66 3.84 4.26 -17.26
C THR A 66 4.36 4.57 -15.87
N PHE A 67 3.48 4.68 -14.89
CA PHE A 67 3.87 4.79 -13.49
C PHE A 67 3.04 3.89 -12.60
N LEU A 68 3.60 3.52 -11.43
CA LEU A 68 2.93 2.74 -10.42
C LEU A 68 2.64 3.61 -9.22
N ALA A 69 1.36 3.67 -8.86
CA ALA A 69 0.87 4.42 -7.70
C ALA A 69 0.22 3.48 -6.68
N GLU A 70 0.35 3.80 -5.39
CA GLU A 70 -0.38 3.11 -4.33
C GLU A 70 -1.07 4.11 -3.41
N VAL A 71 -2.18 3.68 -2.83
CA VAL A 71 -2.86 4.33 -1.71
C VAL A 71 -3.06 3.31 -0.59
N ARG A 72 -2.86 3.75 0.65
CA ARG A 72 -3.00 2.94 1.86
C ARG A 72 -3.77 3.70 2.92
N SER A 73 -4.58 3.00 3.71
CA SER A 73 -5.19 3.53 4.93
C SER A 73 -5.45 2.41 5.93
N ASP A 74 -5.46 2.74 7.21
CA ASP A 74 -5.96 1.89 8.29
C ASP A 74 -7.48 2.04 8.49
N ASP A 75 -8.12 2.96 7.77
CA ASP A 75 -9.56 3.19 7.76
C ASP A 75 -10.17 2.95 6.37
N ALA A 76 -11.28 2.19 6.31
CA ALA A 76 -11.92 1.80 5.05
C ALA A 76 -12.54 2.99 4.30
N GLN A 77 -13.14 3.94 5.01
CA GLN A 77 -13.78 5.09 4.40
C GLN A 77 -12.73 6.09 3.89
N ALA A 78 -11.66 6.29 4.66
CA ALA A 78 -10.53 7.10 4.23
C ALA A 78 -9.82 6.49 3.01
N LEU A 79 -9.67 5.15 2.96
CA LEU A 79 -9.13 4.45 1.79
C LEU A 79 -10.01 4.67 0.56
N GLN A 80 -11.33 4.55 0.71
CA GLN A 80 -12.26 4.78 -0.40
C GLN A 80 -12.17 6.22 -0.90
N LYS A 81 -12.18 7.19 0.02
CA LYS A 81 -12.14 8.62 -0.34
C LYS A 81 -10.86 9.00 -1.10
N ILE A 82 -9.69 8.53 -0.65
CA ILE A 82 -8.43 8.83 -1.35
C ILE A 82 -8.35 8.10 -2.70
N ASP A 83 -8.89 6.90 -2.78
CA ASP A 83 -8.99 6.14 -4.02
C ASP A 83 -9.86 6.83 -5.07
N GLU A 84 -11.02 7.34 -4.66
CA GLU A 84 -11.91 8.14 -5.52
C GLU A 84 -11.22 9.41 -6.03
N GLN A 85 -10.48 10.12 -5.16
CA GLN A 85 -9.70 11.30 -5.55
C GLN A 85 -8.63 10.93 -6.59
N LEU A 86 -7.93 9.83 -6.39
CA LEU A 86 -6.91 9.33 -7.32
C LEU A 86 -7.52 9.01 -8.69
N CYS A 87 -8.62 8.26 -8.72
CA CYS A 87 -9.33 7.92 -9.96
C CYS A 87 -9.88 9.17 -10.66
N ASN A 88 -10.39 10.15 -9.90
CA ASN A 88 -10.87 11.42 -10.45
C ASN A 88 -9.73 12.21 -11.11
N ILE A 89 -8.53 12.22 -10.53
CA ILE A 89 -7.36 12.84 -11.15
C ILE A 89 -7.06 12.15 -12.48
N PHE A 90 -6.99 10.81 -12.54
CA PHE A 90 -6.74 10.10 -13.80
C PHE A 90 -7.78 10.43 -14.87
N ASN A 91 -9.05 10.45 -14.50
CA ASN A 91 -10.15 10.72 -15.43
C ASN A 91 -10.20 12.19 -15.89
N SER A 92 -9.79 13.13 -15.06
CA SER A 92 -9.82 14.56 -15.40
C SER A 92 -8.91 14.88 -16.58
N PHE A 93 -7.77 14.25 -16.70
CA PHE A 93 -6.83 14.44 -17.80
C PHE A 93 -7.32 13.86 -19.14
N ASN A 94 -8.16 12.82 -19.12
CA ASN A 94 -8.77 12.29 -20.35
C ASN A 94 -9.76 13.25 -21.02
N ASN A 95 -10.30 14.20 -20.25
CA ASN A 95 -11.34 15.13 -20.71
C ASN A 95 -10.86 16.59 -20.74
N ALA A 96 -9.62 16.86 -20.35
CA ALA A 96 -9.10 18.21 -20.26
C ALA A 96 -8.82 18.82 -21.65
N GLU A 97 -9.15 20.09 -21.80
CA GLU A 97 -8.78 20.86 -22.98
C GLU A 97 -7.24 20.89 -23.13
N GLY A 98 -6.76 20.74 -24.36
CA GLY A 98 -5.32 20.61 -24.65
C GLY A 98 -4.77 19.19 -24.56
N PHE A 99 -5.50 18.22 -24.00
CA PHE A 99 -5.12 16.80 -23.91
C PHE A 99 -5.88 15.89 -24.88
N ALA A 100 -6.60 16.44 -25.85
CA ALA A 100 -7.49 15.72 -26.76
C ALA A 100 -6.86 14.53 -27.53
N LYS A 101 -5.53 14.47 -27.60
CA LYS A 101 -4.78 13.38 -28.24
C LYS A 101 -4.02 12.49 -27.22
N VAL A 102 -4.16 12.79 -25.93
CA VAL A 102 -3.55 12.00 -24.85
C VAL A 102 -4.61 11.08 -24.28
N GLN A 103 -4.24 9.83 -24.02
CA GLN A 103 -5.11 8.85 -23.39
C GLN A 103 -4.47 8.33 -22.13
N ILE A 104 -5.24 8.32 -21.05
CA ILE A 104 -4.85 7.76 -19.76
C ILE A 104 -5.69 6.50 -19.54
N SER A 105 -5.00 5.37 -19.35
CA SER A 105 -5.60 4.13 -18.88
C SER A 105 -4.99 3.73 -17.54
N TYR A 106 -5.79 3.15 -16.66
CA TYR A 106 -5.30 2.65 -15.39
C TYR A 106 -5.95 1.33 -15.03
N GLU A 107 -5.19 0.48 -14.37
CA GLU A 107 -5.65 -0.82 -13.89
C GLU A 107 -5.30 -1.01 -12.43
N LEU A 108 -6.20 -1.61 -11.67
CA LEU A 108 -5.96 -2.02 -10.30
C LEU A 108 -5.10 -3.29 -10.30
N THR A 109 -3.82 -3.17 -9.96
CA THR A 109 -2.86 -4.30 -9.96
C THR A 109 -2.76 -5.01 -8.62
N GLY A 110 -3.33 -4.44 -7.57
CA GLY A 110 -3.35 -5.06 -6.25
C GLY A 110 -4.35 -4.39 -5.32
N PHE A 111 -5.02 -5.22 -4.53
CA PHE A 111 -5.93 -4.78 -3.48
C PHE A 111 -5.78 -5.66 -2.25
N ARG A 112 -5.50 -5.04 -1.11
CA ARG A 112 -5.66 -5.65 0.21
C ARG A 112 -6.69 -4.84 0.99
N PRO A 113 -7.81 -5.44 1.40
CA PRO A 113 -8.86 -4.72 2.11
C PRO A 113 -8.38 -4.26 3.48
N THR A 114 -9.00 -3.21 4.00
CA THR A 114 -8.87 -2.80 5.40
C THR A 114 -9.81 -3.60 6.29
N GLY A 115 -9.59 -3.58 7.61
CA GLY A 115 -10.53 -4.15 8.57
C GLY A 115 -11.90 -3.48 8.46
N ASN A 116 -12.96 -4.27 8.54
CA ASN A 116 -14.33 -3.78 8.49
C ASN A 116 -15.23 -4.61 9.40
N GLY A 117 -15.93 -3.94 10.32
CA GLY A 117 -16.92 -4.59 11.19
C GLY A 117 -16.32 -5.57 12.22
N VAL A 118 -15.01 -5.54 12.47
CA VAL A 118 -14.39 -6.36 13.52
C VAL A 118 -14.82 -5.83 14.88
N PRO A 119 -15.37 -6.68 15.77
CA PRO A 119 -15.71 -6.25 17.12
C PRO A 119 -14.43 -5.81 17.87
N GLU A 120 -14.38 -4.54 18.26
CA GLU A 120 -13.21 -3.93 18.91
C GLU A 120 -12.74 -4.72 20.14
N ALA A 121 -13.66 -5.13 21.00
CA ALA A 121 -13.36 -5.90 22.20
C ALA A 121 -12.69 -7.25 21.85
N ALA A 122 -13.16 -7.94 20.81
CA ALA A 122 -12.61 -9.22 20.38
C ALA A 122 -11.22 -9.06 19.75
N GLN A 123 -11.03 -8.03 18.91
CA GLN A 123 -9.73 -7.69 18.34
C GLN A 123 -8.72 -7.32 19.43
N LYS A 124 -9.15 -6.51 20.39
CA LYS A 124 -8.32 -6.12 21.54
C LYS A 124 -7.92 -7.34 22.37
N ALA A 125 -8.87 -8.21 22.73
CA ALA A 125 -8.61 -9.42 23.52
C ALA A 125 -7.59 -10.34 22.82
N LEU A 126 -7.72 -10.54 21.51
CA LEU A 126 -6.78 -11.34 20.73
C LEU A 126 -5.38 -10.70 20.71
N ALA A 127 -5.28 -9.40 20.49
CA ALA A 127 -4.02 -8.66 20.50
C ALA A 127 -3.35 -8.64 21.89
N ASP A 128 -4.14 -8.48 22.95
CA ASP A 128 -3.64 -8.53 24.33
C ASP A 128 -3.11 -9.91 24.69
N THR A 129 -3.80 -10.98 24.27
CA THR A 129 -3.33 -12.35 24.45
C THR A 129 -1.99 -12.59 23.74
N ALA A 130 -1.85 -12.13 22.50
CA ALA A 130 -0.58 -12.23 21.78
C ALA A 130 0.54 -11.45 22.49
N ALA A 131 0.26 -10.21 22.91
CA ALA A 131 1.23 -9.38 23.62
C ALA A 131 1.68 -10.01 24.95
N GLU A 132 0.74 -10.54 25.74
CA GLU A 132 1.05 -11.21 27.00
C GLU A 132 1.98 -12.43 26.79
N VAL A 133 1.68 -13.26 25.79
CA VAL A 133 2.51 -14.42 25.48
C VAL A 133 3.91 -13.99 25.03
N ILE A 134 3.99 -13.02 24.11
CA ILE A 134 5.29 -12.50 23.66
C ILE A 134 6.09 -11.94 24.84
N CYS A 135 5.47 -11.10 25.67
CA CYS A 135 6.13 -10.53 26.84
C CYS A 135 6.66 -11.60 27.81
N ARG A 136 5.88 -12.69 28.02
CA ARG A 136 6.29 -13.80 28.90
C ARG A 136 7.58 -14.48 28.43
N TYR A 137 7.76 -14.70 27.13
CA TYR A 137 8.92 -15.39 26.58
C TYR A 137 10.10 -14.47 26.30
N THR A 138 9.85 -13.22 25.90
CA THR A 138 10.90 -12.27 25.51
C THR A 138 11.32 -11.32 26.62
N GLY A 139 10.51 -11.18 27.68
CA GLY A 139 10.67 -10.16 28.72
C GLY A 139 10.42 -8.73 28.23
N ARG A 140 9.84 -8.54 27.03
CA ARG A 140 9.65 -7.23 26.40
C ARG A 140 8.21 -7.06 25.94
N GLU A 141 7.65 -5.89 26.17
CA GLU A 141 6.34 -5.53 25.62
C GLU A 141 6.45 -5.33 24.10
N PRO A 142 5.64 -6.03 23.29
CA PRO A 142 5.69 -5.87 21.84
C PRO A 142 5.09 -4.53 21.41
N VAL A 143 5.68 -3.92 20.38
CA VAL A 143 5.14 -2.72 19.74
C VAL A 143 4.01 -3.11 18.81
N ARG A 144 2.80 -2.56 19.04
CA ARG A 144 1.62 -2.76 18.19
C ARG A 144 1.63 -1.74 17.06
N ARG A 145 1.42 -2.21 15.83
CA ARG A 145 1.39 -1.35 14.63
C ARG A 145 0.35 -1.84 13.65
N SER A 146 -0.26 -0.93 12.91
CA SER A 146 -1.01 -1.27 11.70
C SER A 146 -0.04 -1.67 10.59
N GLY A 147 -0.41 -2.67 9.81
CA GLY A 147 0.41 -3.17 8.72
C GLY A 147 -0.40 -3.92 7.66
N SER A 148 0.17 -4.05 6.47
CA SER A 148 -0.43 -4.86 5.41
C SER A 148 0.14 -6.28 5.50
N THR A 149 -0.67 -7.20 6.00
CA THR A 149 -0.34 -8.63 6.17
C THR A 149 -1.49 -9.50 5.68
N ASP A 150 -1.36 -10.80 5.75
CA ASP A 150 -2.44 -11.73 5.40
C ASP A 150 -3.65 -11.61 6.34
N CYS A 151 -3.47 -11.00 7.52
CA CYS A 151 -4.58 -10.65 8.42
C CYS A 151 -5.59 -9.66 7.82
N ASN A 152 -5.24 -8.94 6.76
CA ASN A 152 -6.18 -8.04 6.08
C ASN A 152 -7.44 -8.77 5.60
N ILE A 153 -7.32 -10.05 5.19
CA ILE A 153 -8.47 -10.83 4.70
C ILE A 153 -9.45 -11.14 5.83
N PRO A 154 -9.08 -11.85 6.91
CA PRO A 154 -10.03 -12.10 8.00
C PRO A 154 -10.54 -10.81 8.64
N LEU A 155 -9.71 -9.78 8.81
CA LEU A 155 -10.15 -8.49 9.33
C LEU A 155 -11.23 -7.85 8.44
N SER A 156 -11.13 -7.95 7.11
CA SER A 156 -12.14 -7.43 6.19
C SER A 156 -13.47 -8.20 6.24
N MET A 157 -13.45 -9.41 6.78
CA MET A 157 -14.63 -10.26 7.00
C MET A 157 -15.23 -10.10 8.40
N GLY A 158 -14.74 -9.14 9.20
CA GLY A 158 -15.18 -8.93 10.57
C GLY A 158 -14.60 -9.94 11.57
N ILE A 159 -13.58 -10.70 11.17
CA ILE A 159 -12.93 -11.72 12.00
C ILE A 159 -11.68 -11.13 12.65
N PRO A 160 -11.55 -11.15 13.99
CA PRO A 160 -10.34 -10.71 14.68
C PRO A 160 -9.11 -11.47 14.21
N ALA A 161 -8.03 -10.75 13.92
CA ALA A 161 -6.79 -11.35 13.47
C ALA A 161 -5.56 -10.53 13.90
N VAL A 162 -4.47 -11.22 14.22
CA VAL A 162 -3.17 -10.61 14.56
C VAL A 162 -2.04 -11.30 13.80
N SER A 163 -1.01 -10.54 13.49
CA SER A 163 0.24 -11.04 12.93
C SER A 163 1.38 -10.66 13.85
N PHE A 164 2.23 -11.61 14.19
CA PHE A 164 3.45 -11.37 14.95
C PHE A 164 4.57 -12.27 14.47
N GLY A 165 5.83 -11.88 14.72
CA GLY A 165 6.99 -12.62 14.26
C GLY A 165 7.27 -13.85 15.11
N GLY A 166 7.72 -14.93 14.47
CA GLY A 166 8.24 -16.14 15.11
C GLY A 166 9.78 -16.17 15.19
N TYR A 167 10.45 -15.03 14.99
CA TYR A 167 11.91 -14.91 15.05
C TYR A 167 12.33 -13.45 15.23
N ARG A 168 13.60 -13.25 15.59
CA ARG A 168 14.24 -11.93 15.54
C ARG A 168 14.98 -11.74 14.23
N GLY A 169 14.87 -10.56 13.63
CA GLY A 169 15.52 -10.22 12.37
C GLY A 169 15.53 -8.73 12.13
N GLY A 170 16.13 -8.31 11.06
CA GLY A 170 16.20 -6.91 10.66
C GLY A 170 16.51 -6.73 9.18
N GLY A 171 16.43 -5.46 8.71
CA GLY A 171 16.70 -5.13 7.33
C GLY A 171 15.68 -5.66 6.32
N ALA A 172 14.44 -5.97 6.75
CA ALA A 172 13.40 -6.52 5.88
C ALA A 172 13.26 -5.75 4.57
N HIS A 173 13.14 -6.47 3.44
CA HIS A 173 13.08 -5.95 2.08
C HIS A 173 14.35 -5.24 1.58
N THR A 174 15.50 -5.46 2.22
CA THR A 174 16.80 -5.00 1.76
C THR A 174 17.74 -6.17 1.48
N ARG A 175 18.87 -5.90 0.81
CA ARG A 175 19.94 -6.91 0.61
C ARG A 175 20.69 -7.26 1.91
N GLN A 176 20.51 -6.46 2.96
CA GLN A 176 21.07 -6.67 4.30
C GLN A 176 20.07 -7.34 5.26
N GLU A 177 18.99 -7.92 4.72
CA GLU A 177 18.03 -8.65 5.53
C GLU A 177 18.69 -9.84 6.21
N TRP A 178 18.43 -9.98 7.51
CA TRP A 178 19.01 -11.03 8.33
C TRP A 178 18.00 -11.60 9.33
N VAL A 179 18.22 -12.83 9.75
CA VAL A 179 17.46 -13.55 10.76
C VAL A 179 18.41 -14.13 11.80
N ASP A 180 18.07 -13.98 13.07
CA ASP A 180 18.74 -14.65 14.17
C ASP A 180 18.17 -16.08 14.33
N ALA A 181 18.91 -17.07 13.85
CA ALA A 181 18.52 -18.48 13.93
C ALA A 181 18.34 -18.97 15.37
N GLY A 182 19.08 -18.41 16.35
CA GLY A 182 18.92 -18.71 17.77
C GLY A 182 17.57 -18.28 18.35
N SER A 183 16.83 -17.43 17.65
CA SER A 183 15.50 -16.98 18.09
C SER A 183 14.34 -17.89 17.66
N PHE A 184 14.57 -18.91 16.82
CA PHE A 184 13.48 -19.75 16.30
C PHE A 184 12.82 -20.59 17.40
N GLU A 185 13.58 -21.11 18.35
CA GLU A 185 13.02 -21.88 19.47
C GLU A 185 12.10 -21.03 20.34
N GLU A 186 12.52 -19.81 20.67
CA GLU A 186 11.70 -18.84 21.40
C GLU A 186 10.43 -18.50 20.62
N GLY A 187 10.55 -18.21 19.31
CA GLY A 187 9.43 -17.90 18.46
C GLY A 187 8.43 -19.06 18.31
N TYR A 188 8.93 -20.30 18.18
CA TYR A 188 8.09 -21.49 18.14
C TYR A 188 7.29 -21.67 19.44
N ASN A 189 7.94 -21.50 20.59
CA ASN A 189 7.28 -21.59 21.88
C ASN A 189 6.23 -20.50 22.09
N ILE A 190 6.47 -19.28 21.61
CA ILE A 190 5.48 -18.20 21.61
C ILE A 190 4.24 -18.60 20.79
N ILE A 191 4.42 -19.12 19.58
CA ILE A 191 3.32 -19.54 18.71
C ILE A 191 2.49 -20.65 19.36
N LEU A 192 3.14 -21.70 19.91
CA LEU A 192 2.46 -22.79 20.59
C LEU A 192 1.70 -22.32 21.83
N ALA A 193 2.30 -21.46 22.65
CA ALA A 193 1.65 -20.91 23.83
C ALA A 193 0.44 -20.03 23.47
N PHE A 194 0.54 -19.23 22.41
CA PHE A 194 -0.58 -18.42 21.92
C PHE A 194 -1.74 -19.30 21.44
N ILE A 195 -1.47 -20.32 20.64
CA ILE A 195 -2.48 -21.27 20.16
C ILE A 195 -3.11 -22.01 21.35
N GLY A 196 -2.32 -22.52 22.28
CA GLY A 196 -2.79 -23.21 23.48
C GLY A 196 -3.70 -22.32 24.32
N LYS A 197 -3.27 -21.09 24.61
CA LYS A 197 -4.05 -20.15 25.42
C LYS A 197 -5.35 -19.73 24.75
N TYR A 198 -5.37 -19.57 23.44
CA TYR A 198 -6.56 -19.07 22.73
C TYR A 198 -7.56 -20.18 22.39
N PHE A 199 -7.11 -21.37 22.03
CA PHE A 199 -7.96 -22.43 21.50
C PHE A 199 -8.17 -23.61 22.46
N ILE A 200 -7.21 -23.91 23.33
CA ILE A 200 -7.22 -25.15 24.13
C ILE A 200 -7.56 -24.88 25.60
N TRP A 201 -7.06 -23.80 26.17
CA TRP A 201 -7.20 -23.49 27.59
C TRP A 201 -8.24 -22.37 27.81
N LYS A 202 -9.51 -22.66 27.50
CA LYS A 202 -10.63 -21.89 28.03
C LYS A 202 -10.99 -22.50 29.37
N ASP A 203 -10.49 -21.89 30.46
CA ASP A 203 -10.97 -22.16 31.81
C ASP A 203 -12.40 -21.66 31.97
#